data_f6f9f686636dea37e1dc4070ae4b3974
#
_entry.id   f6f9f686636dea37e1dc4070ae4b3974
#
_cell.length_a   1.000
_cell.length_b   1.000
_cell.length_c   1.000
_cell.angle_alpha   90.00
_cell.angle_beta   90.00
_cell.angle_gamma   90.00
#
_symmetry.space_group_name_H-M   'P 1'
#
loop_
_entity.id
_entity.type
_entity.pdbx_description
1 polymer ?
#
loop_
_entity_poly.entity_id
_entity_poly.type
_entity_poly.pdbx_seq_one_letter_code
_entity_poly.pdbx_strand_id
1 'polypeptide(L)'
;MSENILKATDAEFDKLVINSDKPVLVDYWAEWCGPCKMIAPILEEVANEMSDKVLIAKLNVDENPQTPPKYGIRGIPTLMLFKNGEVVGTQVGAVSKSDLIKFIEDNI
;
A
#
# COMPACT_ATOMS: atom_id res chain seq x y z
N MET A 1 8.20 13.86 -0.33
CA MET A 1 7.46 12.65 -0.72
C MET A 1 8.10 12.07 -1.97
N SER A 2 8.20 10.76 -2.03
CA SER A 2 8.83 10.10 -3.18
C SER A 2 7.95 10.17 -4.43
N GLU A 3 8.58 10.39 -5.58
CA GLU A 3 7.89 10.32 -6.87
C GLU A 3 7.37 8.93 -7.18
N ASN A 4 7.92 7.90 -6.49
CA ASN A 4 7.55 6.51 -6.72
C ASN A 4 6.37 6.07 -5.87
N ILE A 5 5.79 6.96 -5.06
CA ILE A 5 4.60 6.66 -4.27
C ILE A 5 3.40 7.34 -4.90
N LEU A 6 2.40 6.55 -5.26
CA LEU A 6 1.17 7.04 -5.87
C LEU A 6 0.15 7.38 -4.79
N LYS A 7 -0.69 8.37 -5.07
CA LYS A 7 -1.82 8.69 -4.20
C LYS A 7 -3.06 7.98 -4.77
N ALA A 8 -3.54 6.97 -4.05
CA ALA A 8 -4.75 6.26 -4.44
C ALA A 8 -5.98 6.94 -3.82
N THR A 9 -7.06 6.99 -4.59
CA THR A 9 -8.34 7.53 -4.14
C THR A 9 -9.45 6.55 -4.47
N ASP A 10 -10.61 6.73 -3.83
CA ASP A 10 -11.79 5.91 -4.16
C ASP A 10 -12.11 5.98 -5.64
N ALA A 11 -12.03 7.18 -6.22
CA ALA A 11 -12.39 7.40 -7.63
C ALA A 11 -11.42 6.73 -8.61
N GLU A 12 -10.13 6.65 -8.24
CA GLU A 12 -9.09 6.14 -9.14
C GLU A 12 -8.53 4.78 -8.76
N PHE A 13 -9.11 4.14 -7.75
CA PHE A 13 -8.57 2.88 -7.24
C PHE A 13 -8.50 1.81 -8.33
N ASP A 14 -9.56 1.64 -9.11
CA ASP A 14 -9.57 0.65 -10.17
C ASP A 14 -8.49 0.95 -11.21
N LYS A 15 -8.36 2.21 -11.61
CA LYS A 15 -7.39 2.62 -12.61
C LYS A 15 -5.95 2.41 -12.14
N LEU A 16 -5.64 2.82 -10.92
CA LEU A 16 -4.26 2.80 -10.41
C LEU A 16 -3.84 1.44 -9.86
N VAL A 17 -4.77 0.70 -9.28
CA VAL A 17 -4.45 -0.52 -8.54
C VAL A 17 -4.94 -1.77 -9.27
N ILE A 18 -6.24 -1.85 -9.54
CA ILE A 18 -6.83 -3.06 -10.10
C ILE A 18 -6.35 -3.34 -11.52
N ASN A 19 -6.25 -2.29 -12.33
CA ASN A 19 -5.85 -2.39 -13.75
C ASN A 19 -4.36 -2.20 -13.98
N SER A 20 -3.56 -2.20 -12.92
CA SER A 20 -2.11 -2.01 -13.03
C SER A 20 -1.43 -3.22 -13.67
N ASP A 21 -0.44 -2.96 -14.52
CA ASP A 21 0.40 -4.00 -15.13
C ASP A 21 1.41 -4.56 -14.14
N LYS A 22 1.74 -3.80 -13.09
CA LYS A 22 2.66 -4.22 -12.05
C LYS A 22 1.90 -4.53 -10.77
N PRO A 23 2.45 -5.39 -9.88
CA PRO A 23 1.90 -5.51 -8.53
C PRO A 23 1.89 -4.15 -7.84
N VAL A 24 0.86 -3.90 -7.02
CA VAL A 24 0.71 -2.65 -6.28
C VAL A 24 0.54 -2.96 -4.80
N LEU A 25 1.40 -2.36 -3.98
CA LEU A 25 1.25 -2.40 -2.53
C LEU A 25 0.46 -1.17 -2.11
N VAL A 26 -0.72 -1.37 -1.52
CA VAL A 26 -1.55 -0.27 -1.03
C VAL A 26 -1.37 -0.14 0.46
N ASP A 27 -1.00 1.06 0.92
CA ASP A 27 -0.89 1.43 2.33
C ASP A 27 -2.15 2.20 2.71
N TYR A 28 -3.02 1.58 3.52
CA TYR A 28 -4.21 2.24 4.10
C TYR A 28 -3.76 2.95 5.37
N TRP A 29 -3.87 4.28 5.40
CA TRP A 29 -3.29 5.10 6.46
C TRP A 29 -4.17 6.31 6.81
N ALA A 30 -3.83 6.99 7.91
CA ALA A 30 -4.47 8.24 8.29
C ALA A 30 -3.44 9.15 8.99
N GLU A 31 -3.71 10.45 8.97
CA GLU A 31 -2.82 11.46 9.57
C GLU A 31 -2.64 11.27 11.09
N TRP A 32 -3.69 10.82 11.77
CA TRP A 32 -3.66 10.64 13.22
C TRP A 32 -2.99 9.34 13.65
N CYS A 33 -2.60 8.51 12.73
CA CYS A 33 -2.08 7.17 13.01
C CYS A 33 -0.57 7.21 13.22
N GLY A 34 -0.12 7.03 14.46
CA GLY A 34 1.30 7.01 14.79
C GLY A 34 2.09 5.93 14.06
N PRO A 35 1.66 4.65 14.12
CA PRO A 35 2.37 3.58 13.39
C PRO A 35 2.42 3.81 11.89
N CYS A 36 1.40 4.45 11.30
CA CYS A 36 1.42 4.80 9.88
C CYS A 36 2.58 5.74 9.56
N LYS A 37 2.83 6.70 10.44
CA LYS A 37 3.93 7.65 10.27
C LYS A 37 5.29 7.00 10.45
N MET A 38 5.36 5.97 11.30
CA MET A 38 6.62 5.24 11.53
C MET A 38 7.05 4.48 10.28
N ILE A 39 6.13 3.94 9.51
CA ILE A 39 6.48 3.18 8.30
C ILE A 39 6.61 4.05 7.05
N ALA A 40 6.19 5.31 7.10
CA ALA A 40 6.26 6.18 5.92
C ALA A 40 7.66 6.27 5.31
N PRO A 41 8.75 6.49 6.11
CA PRO A 41 10.09 6.49 5.51
C PRO A 41 10.48 5.15 4.91
N ILE A 42 10.05 4.05 5.53
CA ILE A 42 10.33 2.69 5.04
C ILE A 42 9.68 2.50 3.67
N LEU A 43 8.43 2.93 3.53
CA LEU A 43 7.71 2.83 2.26
C LEU A 43 8.39 3.64 1.16
N GLU A 44 8.93 4.82 1.51
CA GLU A 44 9.67 5.63 0.55
C GLU A 44 10.94 4.92 0.06
N GLU A 45 11.69 4.31 0.98
CA GLU A 45 12.89 3.57 0.61
C GLU A 45 12.55 2.38 -0.28
N VAL A 46 11.53 1.61 0.10
CA VAL A 46 11.12 0.43 -0.67
C VAL A 46 10.56 0.83 -2.04
N ALA A 47 9.81 1.92 -2.11
CA ALA A 47 9.29 2.43 -3.37
C ALA A 47 10.42 2.75 -4.34
N ASN A 48 11.52 3.33 -3.84
CA ASN A 48 12.67 3.65 -4.67
C ASN A 48 13.47 2.42 -5.06
N GLU A 49 13.68 1.51 -4.11
CA GLU A 49 14.54 0.34 -4.34
C GLU A 49 13.89 -0.74 -5.19
N MET A 50 12.55 -0.84 -5.14
CA MET A 50 11.81 -1.88 -5.86
C MET A 50 10.91 -1.33 -6.96
N SER A 51 11.19 -0.13 -7.46
CA SER A 51 10.32 0.53 -8.44
C SER A 51 10.14 -0.25 -9.75
N ASP A 52 11.07 -1.12 -10.08
CA ASP A 52 10.98 -1.98 -11.26
C ASP A 52 10.09 -3.20 -11.05
N LYS A 53 9.77 -3.54 -9.79
CA LYS A 53 9.03 -4.77 -9.43
C LYS A 53 7.64 -4.50 -8.89
N VAL A 54 7.46 -3.42 -8.13
CA VAL A 54 6.21 -3.14 -7.44
C VAL A 54 5.97 -1.63 -7.40
N LEU A 55 4.71 -1.23 -7.52
CA LEU A 55 4.29 0.15 -7.29
C LEU A 55 3.79 0.25 -5.86
N ILE A 56 4.02 1.39 -5.22
CA ILE A 56 3.50 1.66 -3.88
C ILE A 56 2.50 2.79 -3.99
N ALA A 57 1.30 2.57 -3.44
CA ALA A 57 0.23 3.55 -3.41
C ALA A 57 -0.22 3.75 -1.98
N LYS A 58 -0.53 4.99 -1.62
CA LYS A 58 -1.06 5.33 -0.29
C LYS A 58 -2.49 5.78 -0.43
N LEU A 59 -3.37 5.24 0.40
CA LEU A 59 -4.78 5.60 0.43
C LEU A 59 -5.15 6.08 1.84
N ASN A 60 -5.49 7.37 1.94
CA ASN A 60 -5.91 7.96 3.20
C ASN A 60 -7.36 7.54 3.50
N VAL A 61 -7.57 6.80 4.59
CA VAL A 61 -8.89 6.22 4.87
C VAL A 61 -9.94 7.27 5.26
N ASP A 62 -9.50 8.40 5.80
CA ASP A 62 -10.43 9.47 6.18
C ASP A 62 -10.96 10.22 4.95
N GLU A 63 -10.13 10.35 3.91
CA GLU A 63 -10.51 11.01 2.67
C GLU A 63 -11.18 10.06 1.68
N ASN A 64 -11.04 8.76 1.87
CA ASN A 64 -11.50 7.74 0.92
C ASN A 64 -12.25 6.64 1.66
N PRO A 65 -13.50 6.92 2.11
CA PRO A 65 -14.22 5.99 2.98
C PRO A 65 -14.83 4.78 2.26
N GLN A 66 -14.83 4.74 0.93
CA GLN A 66 -15.50 3.67 0.19
C GLN A 66 -14.62 2.44 -0.03
N THR A 67 -13.34 2.63 -0.33
CA THR A 67 -12.45 1.52 -0.65
C THR A 67 -12.11 0.63 0.54
N PRO A 68 -11.75 1.16 1.71
CA PRO A 68 -11.35 0.29 2.82
C PRO A 68 -12.37 -0.77 3.21
N PRO A 69 -13.68 -0.46 3.33
CA PRO A 69 -14.67 -1.49 3.68
C PRO A 69 -14.78 -2.61 2.64
N LYS A 70 -14.54 -2.32 1.37
CA LYS A 70 -14.60 -3.34 0.32
C LYS A 70 -13.57 -4.45 0.53
N TYR A 71 -12.45 -4.13 1.16
CA TYR A 71 -11.37 -5.09 1.40
C TYR A 71 -11.25 -5.49 2.86
N GLY A 72 -12.26 -5.17 3.67
CA GLY A 72 -12.30 -5.58 5.06
C GLY A 72 -11.26 -4.92 5.94
N ILE A 73 -10.84 -3.71 5.61
CA ILE A 73 -9.82 -2.98 6.37
C ILE A 73 -10.43 -2.50 7.68
N ARG A 74 -9.90 -2.96 8.80
CA ARG A 74 -10.39 -2.62 10.14
C ARG A 74 -9.38 -1.88 10.99
N GLY A 75 -8.12 -2.05 10.69
CA GLY A 75 -7.04 -1.38 11.41
C GLY A 75 -6.05 -0.77 10.46
N ILE A 76 -5.31 0.23 10.94
CA ILE A 76 -4.28 0.88 10.14
C ILE A 76 -2.98 0.99 10.93
N PRO A 77 -1.82 0.95 10.26
CA PRO A 77 -1.71 0.75 8.83
C PRO A 77 -2.06 -0.69 8.44
N THR A 78 -2.63 -0.84 7.25
CA THR A 78 -2.76 -2.15 6.61
C THR A 78 -2.08 -2.04 5.26
N LEU A 79 -1.20 -2.99 4.97
CA LEU A 79 -0.48 -3.06 3.70
C LEU A 79 -1.05 -4.23 2.92
N MET A 80 -1.64 -3.94 1.77
CA MET A 80 -2.32 -4.96 0.98
C MET A 80 -1.72 -5.00 -0.41
N LEU A 81 -1.23 -6.17 -0.79
CA LEU A 81 -0.56 -6.35 -2.07
C LEU A 81 -1.53 -6.90 -3.10
N PHE A 82 -1.65 -6.18 -4.22
CA PHE A 82 -2.49 -6.54 -5.35
C PHE A 82 -1.62 -7.00 -6.50
N LYS A 83 -2.04 -8.06 -7.17
CA LYS A 83 -1.39 -8.54 -8.38
C LYS A 83 -2.47 -8.97 -9.37
N ASN A 84 -2.44 -8.41 -10.58
CA ASN A 84 -3.45 -8.69 -11.61
C ASN A 84 -4.87 -8.42 -11.11
N GLY A 85 -5.03 -7.38 -10.29
CA GLY A 85 -6.32 -6.97 -9.76
C GLY A 85 -6.82 -7.77 -8.56
N GLU A 86 -6.02 -8.69 -8.06
CA GLU A 86 -6.42 -9.54 -6.93
C GLU A 86 -5.50 -9.34 -5.73
N VAL A 87 -6.06 -9.46 -4.53
CA VAL A 87 -5.28 -9.40 -3.29
C VAL A 87 -4.47 -10.69 -3.17
N VAL A 88 -3.16 -10.57 -3.11
CA VAL A 88 -2.26 -11.72 -2.95
C VAL A 88 -1.61 -11.77 -1.57
N GLY A 89 -1.71 -10.71 -0.78
CA GLY A 89 -1.18 -10.70 0.58
C GLY A 89 -1.67 -9.49 1.36
N THR A 90 -1.73 -9.64 2.68
CA THR A 90 -2.14 -8.57 3.59
C THR A 90 -1.27 -8.59 4.83
N GLN A 91 -0.76 -7.42 5.21
CA GLN A 91 0.07 -7.26 6.39
C GLN A 91 -0.56 -6.15 7.25
N VAL A 92 -0.99 -6.48 8.45
CA VAL A 92 -1.61 -5.50 9.37
C VAL A 92 -0.55 -5.02 10.36
N GLY A 93 -0.49 -3.72 10.56
CA GLY A 93 0.43 -3.09 11.50
C GLY A 93 1.75 -2.68 10.87
N ALA A 94 2.57 -1.98 11.65
CA ALA A 94 3.87 -1.53 11.22
C ALA A 94 4.85 -2.72 11.13
N VAL A 95 5.75 -2.67 10.15
CA VAL A 95 6.75 -3.73 9.94
C VAL A 95 8.11 -3.09 9.69
N SER A 96 9.17 -3.86 9.88
CA SER A 96 10.51 -3.43 9.51
C SER A 96 10.67 -3.43 7.98
N LYS A 97 11.68 -2.71 7.51
CA LYS A 97 11.98 -2.67 6.07
C LYS A 97 12.26 -4.06 5.52
N SER A 98 13.07 -4.85 6.23
CA SER A 98 13.40 -6.21 5.77
C SER A 98 12.17 -7.12 5.72
N ASP A 99 11.28 -7.02 6.70
CA ASP A 99 10.04 -7.79 6.70
C ASP A 99 9.12 -7.36 5.57
N LEU A 100 9.06 -6.06 5.27
CA LEU A 100 8.24 -5.55 4.17
C LEU A 100 8.76 -6.05 2.82
N ILE A 101 10.07 -5.99 2.60
CA ILE A 101 10.66 -6.48 1.36
C ILE A 101 10.38 -7.97 1.20
N LYS A 102 10.54 -8.76 2.28
CA LYS A 102 10.25 -10.18 2.24
C LYS A 102 8.79 -10.45 1.92
N PHE A 103 7.88 -9.71 2.55
CA PHE A 103 6.44 -9.82 2.28
C PHE A 103 6.13 -9.59 0.79
N ILE A 104 6.72 -8.54 0.22
CA ILE A 104 6.51 -8.24 -1.19
C ILE A 104 7.09 -9.37 -2.07
N GLU A 105 8.33 -9.75 -1.82
CA GLU A 105 9.00 -10.77 -2.64
C GLU A 105 8.32 -12.14 -2.57
N ASP A 106 7.76 -12.48 -1.42
CA ASP A 106 7.07 -13.77 -1.25
C ASP A 106 5.75 -13.82 -2.03
N ASN A 107 5.20 -12.68 -2.43
CA ASN A 107 3.86 -12.60 -3.03
C ASN A 107 3.86 -12.10 -4.48
N ILE A 108 4.99 -11.77 -5.02
CA ILE A 108 5.08 -11.38 -6.43
C ILE A 108 5.94 -12.36 -7.21
#